data_169bc9758e46753b242d4fb1332a5570
#
_entry.id   169bc9758e46753b242d4fb1332a5570
#
_cell.length_a   1.000
_cell.length_b   1.000
_cell.length_c   1.000
_cell.angle_alpha   90.00
_cell.angle_beta   90.00
_cell.angle_gamma   90.00
#
_symmetry.space_group_name_H-M   'P 1'
#
loop_
_entity.id
_entity.type
_entity.pdbx_description
1 polymer ?
#
loop_
_entity_poly.entity_id
_entity_poly.type
_entity_poly.pdbx_seq_one_letter_code
_entity_poly.pdbx_strand_id
1 'polypeptide(L)'
;MKILKILDASQINYVKNLIEDLEFHDGKKTALGLAKSVKLNKEAVEEGDKYQELVSYIGDILITNQWLKKRYLPKAFSPPLINKYEVGDGYGRHFDNSHISTESGLIKLDFSFTLMFSSKSDYEGGELKIETGSMTHEVKMDAGDLVIYPSSYIHSVLNITKGKRVAYVGWITSYIKDQFAFETINAYEDMHLILLKYNLSEEDKLSLSYVQNKLQHLVSK
;
A
#
# COMPACT_ATOMS: atom_id res chain seq x y z
N MET A 1 -11.19 4.69 -0.24
CA MET A 1 -10.15 3.88 -0.87
C MET A 1 -9.88 4.42 -2.27
N LYS A 2 -8.61 4.58 -2.69
CA LYS A 2 -8.22 5.02 -4.04
C LYS A 2 -7.14 4.09 -4.57
N ILE A 3 -7.18 3.83 -5.88
CA ILE A 3 -6.13 3.10 -6.60
C ILE A 3 -5.33 4.13 -7.38
N LEU A 4 -4.01 4.06 -7.27
CA LEU A 4 -3.08 4.97 -7.93
C LEU A 4 -2.04 4.17 -8.71
N LYS A 5 -1.84 4.48 -9.99
CA LYS A 5 -0.70 3.97 -10.76
C LYS A 5 0.56 4.72 -10.31
N ILE A 6 1.52 4.01 -9.72
CA ILE A 6 2.78 4.60 -9.22
C ILE A 6 4.03 4.09 -9.95
N LEU A 7 3.92 2.98 -10.67
CA LEU A 7 5.00 2.47 -11.52
C LEU A 7 4.58 2.53 -12.99
N ASP A 8 5.48 3.01 -13.82
CA ASP A 8 5.35 2.94 -15.28
C ASP A 8 5.81 1.56 -15.82
N ALA A 9 5.69 1.36 -17.15
CA ALA A 9 6.01 0.09 -17.78
C ALA A 9 7.50 -0.30 -17.64
N SER A 10 8.42 0.67 -17.67
CA SER A 10 9.86 0.43 -17.53
C SER A 10 10.21 0.01 -16.11
N GLN A 11 9.62 0.68 -15.13
CA GLN A 11 9.76 0.38 -13.71
C GLN A 11 9.18 -1.00 -13.37
N ILE A 12 8.03 -1.35 -13.95
CA ILE A 12 7.42 -2.67 -13.77
C ILE A 12 8.34 -3.77 -14.33
N ASN A 13 8.91 -3.58 -15.52
CA ASN A 13 9.85 -4.55 -16.11
C ASN A 13 11.11 -4.72 -15.26
N TYR A 14 11.65 -3.62 -14.75
CA TYR A 14 12.81 -3.67 -13.86
C TYR A 14 12.49 -4.46 -12.57
N VAL A 15 11.36 -4.17 -11.93
CA VAL A 15 10.92 -4.89 -10.73
C VAL A 15 10.69 -6.38 -11.00
N LYS A 16 10.06 -6.73 -12.14
CA LYS A 16 9.85 -8.14 -12.52
C LYS A 16 11.16 -8.91 -12.64
N ASN A 17 12.19 -8.31 -13.23
CA ASN A 17 13.52 -8.95 -13.33
C ASN A 17 14.14 -9.19 -11.94
N LEU A 18 13.99 -8.25 -11.00
CA LEU A 18 14.50 -8.45 -9.63
C LEU A 18 13.77 -9.58 -8.93
N ILE A 19 12.45 -9.71 -9.13
CA ILE A 19 11.61 -10.72 -8.48
C ILE A 19 11.92 -12.14 -8.98
N GLU A 20 12.32 -12.30 -10.24
CA GLU A 20 12.63 -13.62 -10.80
C GLU A 20 13.76 -14.33 -10.05
N ASP A 21 14.70 -13.58 -9.49
CA ASP A 21 15.85 -14.07 -8.74
C ASP A 21 15.59 -14.23 -7.23
N LEU A 22 14.39 -13.87 -6.73
CA LEU A 22 14.09 -13.98 -5.31
C LEU A 22 13.71 -15.40 -4.90
N GLU A 23 14.25 -15.82 -3.78
CA GLU A 23 13.79 -17.02 -3.08
C GLU A 23 12.53 -16.73 -2.26
N PHE A 24 11.65 -17.73 -2.15
CA PHE A 24 10.39 -17.61 -1.43
C PHE A 24 10.21 -18.76 -0.43
N HIS A 25 9.68 -18.45 0.73
CA HIS A 25 9.34 -19.40 1.78
C HIS A 25 7.84 -19.35 2.14
N ASP A 26 7.38 -20.25 3.00
CA ASP A 26 6.00 -20.26 3.52
C ASP A 26 5.71 -18.97 4.29
N GLY A 27 4.74 -18.19 3.81
CA GLY A 27 4.34 -16.91 4.38
C GLY A 27 3.67 -16.98 5.76
N LYS A 28 3.33 -18.19 6.24
CA LYS A 28 2.83 -18.37 7.61
C LYS A 28 3.84 -18.00 8.70
N LYS A 29 5.12 -17.85 8.34
CA LYS A 29 6.18 -17.50 9.29
C LYS A 29 6.00 -16.09 9.86
N THR A 30 5.49 -15.15 9.07
CA THR A 30 5.32 -13.75 9.46
C THR A 30 3.94 -13.42 10.05
N ALA A 31 2.96 -14.32 9.88
CA ALA A 31 1.61 -14.13 10.41
C ALA A 31 1.49 -14.61 11.86
N LEU A 32 0.70 -13.90 12.66
CA LEU A 32 0.41 -14.21 14.05
C LEU A 32 -1.08 -14.50 14.27
N GLY A 33 -1.38 -15.24 15.35
CA GLY A 33 -2.76 -15.48 15.79
C GLY A 33 -3.65 -16.12 14.73
N LEU A 34 -4.88 -15.63 14.60
CA LEU A 34 -5.87 -16.15 13.65
C LEU A 34 -5.46 -15.93 12.19
N ALA A 35 -4.77 -14.83 11.88
CA ALA A 35 -4.28 -14.55 10.53
C ALA A 35 -3.37 -15.66 9.99
N LYS A 36 -2.57 -16.29 10.86
CA LYS A 36 -1.67 -17.41 10.49
C LYS A 36 -2.43 -18.64 9.99
N SER A 37 -3.60 -18.94 10.56
CA SER A 37 -4.38 -20.13 10.21
C SER A 37 -5.03 -20.04 8.83
N VAL A 38 -5.26 -18.82 8.33
CA VAL A 38 -5.95 -18.54 7.06
C VAL A 38 -5.00 -18.02 5.98
N LYS A 39 -3.69 -17.95 6.25
CA LYS A 39 -2.67 -17.48 5.30
C LYS A 39 -2.09 -18.65 4.52
N LEU A 40 -2.31 -18.64 3.21
CA LEU A 40 -1.73 -19.58 2.25
C LEU A 40 -1.08 -18.74 1.15
N ASN A 41 0.22 -18.49 1.29
CA ASN A 41 1.04 -17.80 0.31
C ASN A 41 2.51 -18.05 0.57
N LYS A 42 3.35 -17.54 -0.30
CA LYS A 42 4.80 -17.50 -0.12
C LYS A 42 5.25 -16.06 0.05
N GLU A 43 6.32 -15.86 0.79
CA GLU A 43 6.98 -14.57 1.00
C GLU A 43 8.44 -14.64 0.59
N ALA A 44 8.96 -13.57 0.00
CA ALA A 44 10.37 -13.51 -0.36
C ALA A 44 11.24 -13.59 0.89
N VAL A 45 12.36 -14.28 0.77
CA VAL A 45 13.42 -14.27 1.79
C VAL A 45 14.01 -12.86 1.84
N GLU A 46 14.08 -12.28 3.04
CA GLU A 46 14.49 -10.88 3.26
C GLU A 46 16.02 -10.70 3.21
N GLU A 47 16.69 -11.50 2.38
CA GLU A 47 18.14 -11.55 2.26
C GLU A 47 18.59 -11.41 0.79
N GLY A 48 19.85 -11.04 0.61
CA GLY A 48 20.50 -10.95 -0.69
C GLY A 48 20.32 -9.61 -1.41
N ASP A 49 21.25 -9.35 -2.35
CA ASP A 49 21.37 -8.05 -3.02
C ASP A 49 20.11 -7.68 -3.80
N LYS A 50 19.46 -8.64 -4.46
CA LYS A 50 18.26 -8.40 -5.27
C LYS A 50 17.05 -8.00 -4.42
N TYR A 51 16.91 -8.60 -3.24
CA TYR A 51 15.86 -8.20 -2.30
C TYR A 51 16.10 -6.77 -1.81
N GLN A 52 17.33 -6.44 -1.39
CA GLN A 52 17.67 -5.10 -0.91
C GLN A 52 17.53 -4.04 -2.01
N GLU A 53 17.95 -4.35 -3.23
CA GLU A 53 17.80 -3.49 -4.40
C GLU A 53 16.31 -3.19 -4.68
N LEU A 54 15.45 -4.22 -4.67
CA LEU A 54 14.00 -4.07 -4.86
C LEU A 54 13.35 -3.23 -3.76
N VAL A 55 13.68 -3.51 -2.49
CA VAL A 55 13.14 -2.78 -1.34
C VAL A 55 13.56 -1.31 -1.36
N SER A 56 14.84 -1.03 -1.63
CA SER A 56 15.35 0.33 -1.75
C SER A 56 14.68 1.07 -2.91
N TYR A 57 14.62 0.45 -4.09
CA TYR A 57 14.02 1.06 -5.28
C TYR A 57 12.55 1.44 -5.08
N ILE A 58 11.73 0.52 -4.55
CA ILE A 58 10.31 0.80 -4.26
C ILE A 58 10.17 1.79 -3.10
N GLY A 59 11.01 1.67 -2.08
CA GLY A 59 11.06 2.60 -0.95
C GLY A 59 11.26 4.04 -1.40
N ASP A 60 12.21 4.30 -2.29
CA ASP A 60 12.47 5.63 -2.85
C ASP A 60 11.26 6.19 -3.61
N ILE A 61 10.60 5.35 -4.41
CA ILE A 61 9.37 5.74 -5.12
C ILE A 61 8.26 6.13 -4.13
N LEU A 62 8.04 5.30 -3.10
CA LEU A 62 7.00 5.57 -2.08
C LEU A 62 7.30 6.85 -1.29
N ILE A 63 8.55 7.00 -0.81
CA ILE A 63 8.98 8.14 0.02
C ILE A 63 8.94 9.46 -0.78
N THR A 64 9.25 9.44 -2.07
CA THR A 64 9.26 10.66 -2.90
C THR A 64 7.91 11.01 -3.48
N ASN A 65 6.93 10.09 -3.46
CA ASN A 65 5.62 10.27 -4.07
C ASN A 65 4.82 11.41 -3.41
N GLN A 66 4.58 12.49 -4.16
CA GLN A 66 3.90 13.69 -3.65
C GLN A 66 2.43 13.44 -3.30
N TRP A 67 1.75 12.53 -4.02
CA TRP A 67 0.37 12.18 -3.73
C TRP A 67 0.25 11.49 -2.35
N LEU A 68 1.17 10.56 -2.04
CA LEU A 68 1.25 9.91 -0.73
C LEU A 68 1.56 10.93 0.37
N LYS A 69 2.57 11.77 0.16
CA LYS A 69 2.98 12.80 1.15
C LYS A 69 1.83 13.71 1.54
N LYS A 70 1.07 14.19 0.57
CA LYS A 70 -0.01 15.14 0.82
C LYS A 70 -1.22 14.54 1.52
N ARG A 71 -1.54 13.27 1.23
CA ARG A 71 -2.78 12.63 1.67
C ARG A 71 -2.65 11.77 2.91
N TYR A 72 -1.50 11.14 3.09
CA TYR A 72 -1.27 10.20 4.19
C TYR A 72 -0.27 10.73 5.22
N LEU A 73 0.43 11.82 4.95
CA LEU A 73 1.45 12.42 5.82
C LEU A 73 2.33 11.33 6.47
N PRO A 74 3.03 10.51 5.67
CA PRO A 74 3.78 9.38 6.20
C PRO A 74 4.89 9.84 7.12
N LYS A 75 4.92 9.28 8.32
CA LYS A 75 5.99 9.41 9.29
C LYS A 75 7.07 8.36 9.06
N ALA A 76 6.63 7.14 8.75
CA ALA A 76 7.49 6.00 8.45
C ALA A 76 6.75 4.98 7.57
N PHE A 77 7.53 4.20 6.84
CA PHE A 77 7.08 2.97 6.18
C PHE A 77 7.68 1.78 6.94
N SER A 78 6.90 0.70 7.07
CA SER A 78 7.41 -0.54 7.63
C SER A 78 8.39 -1.23 6.69
N PRO A 79 9.20 -2.18 7.17
CA PRO A 79 9.76 -3.21 6.31
C PRO A 79 8.63 -3.88 5.49
N PRO A 80 8.84 -4.12 4.19
CA PRO A 80 7.80 -4.70 3.33
C PRO A 80 7.77 -6.22 3.39
N LEU A 81 6.66 -6.80 2.93
CA LEU A 81 6.54 -8.19 2.57
C LEU A 81 6.33 -8.31 1.05
N ILE A 82 7.12 -9.11 0.36
CA ILE A 82 6.90 -9.41 -1.05
C ILE A 82 6.19 -10.75 -1.12
N ASN A 83 4.88 -10.69 -1.36
CA ASN A 83 3.98 -11.83 -1.34
C ASN A 83 3.81 -12.43 -2.73
N LYS A 84 3.90 -13.76 -2.82
CA LYS A 84 3.60 -14.55 -4.01
C LYS A 84 2.48 -15.54 -3.71
N TYR A 85 1.46 -15.55 -4.57
CA TYR A 85 0.33 -16.47 -4.52
C TYR A 85 0.31 -17.27 -5.82
N GLU A 86 0.21 -18.59 -5.72
CA GLU A 86 0.09 -19.54 -6.81
C GLU A 86 -1.29 -20.21 -6.77
N VAL A 87 -1.61 -21.09 -7.72
CA VAL A 87 -2.92 -21.74 -7.78
C VAL A 87 -3.24 -22.47 -6.48
N GLY A 88 -4.40 -22.17 -5.89
CA GLY A 88 -4.84 -22.67 -4.58
C GLY A 88 -4.47 -21.77 -3.40
N ASP A 89 -3.51 -20.86 -3.57
CA ASP A 89 -3.14 -19.90 -2.53
C ASP A 89 -4.17 -18.79 -2.37
N GLY A 90 -4.28 -18.26 -1.17
CA GLY A 90 -5.13 -17.14 -0.80
C GLY A 90 -4.81 -16.67 0.61
N TYR A 91 -5.50 -15.63 1.05
CA TYR A 91 -5.40 -15.17 2.44
C TYR A 91 -6.81 -14.87 2.95
N GLY A 92 -7.28 -15.67 3.88
CA GLY A 92 -8.61 -15.54 4.45
C GLY A 92 -8.81 -14.21 5.18
N ARG A 93 -10.06 -13.97 5.62
CA ARG A 93 -10.43 -12.74 6.32
C ARG A 93 -9.58 -12.51 7.56
N HIS A 94 -8.93 -11.36 7.63
CA HIS A 94 -8.12 -10.92 8.77
C HIS A 94 -8.06 -9.38 8.80
N PHE A 95 -7.52 -8.85 9.87
CA PHE A 95 -7.06 -7.45 9.98
C PHE A 95 -5.58 -7.46 10.34
N ASP A 96 -4.88 -6.40 10.01
CA ASP A 96 -3.47 -6.26 10.34
C ASP A 96 -3.26 -5.91 11.82
N ASN A 97 -2.08 -6.21 12.34
CA ASN A 97 -1.71 -5.81 13.68
C ASN A 97 -1.69 -4.28 13.79
N SER A 98 -2.00 -3.76 14.98
CA SER A 98 -1.90 -2.31 15.23
C SER A 98 -0.46 -1.81 15.28
N HIS A 99 0.49 -2.70 15.62
CA HIS A 99 1.91 -2.41 15.76
C HIS A 99 2.75 -3.61 15.37
N ILE A 100 3.97 -3.35 14.93
CA ILE A 100 5.04 -4.34 14.77
C ILE A 100 6.28 -3.92 15.54
N SER A 101 7.02 -4.90 16.07
CA SER A 101 8.34 -4.67 16.67
C SER A 101 9.40 -4.75 15.59
N THR A 102 10.30 -3.77 15.57
CA THR A 102 11.49 -3.72 14.73
C THR A 102 12.72 -3.50 15.61
N GLU A 103 13.92 -3.61 15.05
CA GLU A 103 15.15 -3.30 15.77
C GLU A 103 15.18 -1.85 16.28
N SER A 104 14.54 -0.93 15.56
CA SER A 104 14.44 0.49 15.92
C SER A 104 13.29 0.80 16.90
N GLY A 105 12.51 -0.20 17.32
CA GLY A 105 11.41 -0.06 18.27
C GLY A 105 10.04 -0.44 17.70
N LEU A 106 8.98 -0.03 18.39
CA LEU A 106 7.61 -0.32 18.03
C LEU A 106 7.09 0.64 16.95
N ILE A 107 6.67 0.11 15.83
CA ILE A 107 6.09 0.87 14.71
C ILE A 107 4.57 0.68 14.71
N LYS A 108 3.82 1.79 14.73
CA LYS A 108 2.35 1.79 14.58
C LYS A 108 1.97 1.60 13.11
N LEU A 109 0.96 0.80 12.86
CA LEU A 109 0.44 0.53 11.52
C LEU A 109 -0.91 1.23 11.33
N ASP A 110 -0.91 2.44 10.74
CA ASP A 110 -2.13 3.22 10.51
C ASP A 110 -2.83 2.82 9.21
N PHE A 111 -2.05 2.64 8.14
CA PHE A 111 -2.56 2.25 6.84
C PHE A 111 -1.78 1.07 6.28
N SER A 112 -2.49 0.11 5.73
CA SER A 112 -1.94 -0.97 4.93
C SER A 112 -1.94 -0.57 3.47
N PHE A 113 -0.92 -0.99 2.72
CA PHE A 113 -0.90 -0.80 1.28
C PHE A 113 -0.48 -2.06 0.54
N THR A 114 -0.98 -2.19 -0.68
CA THR A 114 -0.59 -3.24 -1.62
C THR A 114 -0.22 -2.60 -2.95
N LEU A 115 1.02 -2.80 -3.39
CA LEU A 115 1.52 -2.43 -4.70
C LEU A 115 1.63 -3.69 -5.55
N MET A 116 0.91 -3.75 -6.67
CA MET A 116 0.88 -4.92 -7.55
C MET A 116 2.09 -4.96 -8.48
N PHE A 117 2.69 -6.14 -8.58
CA PHE A 117 3.75 -6.44 -9.55
C PHE A 117 3.26 -7.34 -10.69
N SER A 118 2.22 -8.14 -10.45
CA SER A 118 1.54 -8.91 -11.51
C SER A 118 0.49 -8.06 -12.22
N SER A 119 0.39 -8.20 -13.55
CA SER A 119 -0.72 -7.65 -14.30
C SER A 119 -2.00 -8.43 -13.99
N LYS A 120 -3.16 -7.78 -14.07
CA LYS A 120 -4.46 -8.44 -13.83
C LYS A 120 -4.78 -9.57 -14.82
N SER A 121 -4.05 -9.62 -15.95
CA SER A 121 -4.10 -10.70 -16.93
C SER A 121 -3.21 -11.89 -16.60
N ASP A 122 -2.26 -11.74 -15.66
CA ASP A 122 -1.29 -12.79 -15.31
C ASP A 122 -1.91 -13.85 -14.38
N TYR A 123 -3.11 -13.58 -13.82
CA TYR A 123 -3.78 -14.49 -12.87
C TYR A 123 -5.30 -14.38 -12.91
N GLU A 124 -5.98 -15.44 -12.46
CA GLU A 124 -7.43 -15.49 -12.22
C GLU A 124 -7.69 -15.75 -10.72
N GLY A 125 -8.74 -15.14 -10.15
CA GLY A 125 -8.92 -15.02 -8.71
C GLY A 125 -7.98 -13.96 -8.13
N GLY A 126 -7.62 -14.07 -6.85
CA GLY A 126 -6.65 -13.21 -6.19
C GLY A 126 -7.07 -11.76 -6.01
N GLU A 127 -8.36 -11.45 -6.12
CA GLU A 127 -8.90 -10.14 -5.81
C GLU A 127 -8.68 -9.81 -4.34
N LEU A 128 -8.27 -8.58 -4.06
CA LEU A 128 -8.21 -8.05 -2.70
C LEU A 128 -9.61 -7.58 -2.29
N LYS A 129 -10.19 -8.21 -1.27
CA LYS A 129 -11.44 -7.76 -0.65
C LYS A 129 -11.14 -6.92 0.58
N ILE A 130 -11.80 -5.76 0.69
CA ILE A 130 -11.66 -4.84 1.82
C ILE A 130 -13.06 -4.50 2.33
N GLU A 131 -13.33 -4.76 3.62
CA GLU A 131 -14.61 -4.52 4.26
C GLU A 131 -14.59 -3.14 4.94
N THR A 132 -15.47 -2.24 4.48
CA THR A 132 -15.61 -0.88 5.01
C THR A 132 -16.98 -0.71 5.66
N GLY A 133 -17.13 -1.20 6.90
CA GLY A 133 -18.44 -1.18 7.58
C GLY A 133 -19.46 -2.06 6.87
N SER A 134 -20.44 -1.44 6.20
CA SER A 134 -21.53 -2.14 5.50
C SER A 134 -21.21 -2.56 4.07
N MET A 135 -20.06 -2.16 3.52
CA MET A 135 -19.69 -2.44 2.13
C MET A 135 -18.44 -3.28 2.05
N THR A 136 -18.37 -4.14 1.05
CA THR A 136 -17.16 -4.87 0.66
C THR A 136 -16.71 -4.39 -0.71
N HIS A 137 -15.47 -3.96 -0.81
CA HIS A 137 -14.83 -3.59 -2.06
C HIS A 137 -13.99 -4.78 -2.55
N GLU A 138 -14.22 -5.20 -3.76
CA GLU A 138 -13.42 -6.22 -4.43
C GLU A 138 -12.54 -5.54 -5.47
N VAL A 139 -11.23 -5.71 -5.32
CA VAL A 139 -10.25 -4.95 -6.09
C VAL A 139 -9.32 -5.90 -6.82
N LYS A 140 -9.33 -5.83 -8.15
CA LYS A 140 -8.34 -6.46 -9.02
C LYS A 140 -7.49 -5.38 -9.66
N MET A 141 -6.22 -5.32 -9.25
CA MET A 141 -5.28 -4.28 -9.66
C MET A 141 -4.38 -4.77 -10.78
N ASP A 142 -3.88 -3.84 -11.59
CA ASP A 142 -2.86 -4.09 -12.60
C ASP A 142 -1.44 -3.84 -12.04
N ALA A 143 -0.43 -4.36 -12.71
CA ALA A 143 0.97 -4.10 -12.33
C ALA A 143 1.24 -2.59 -12.23
N GLY A 144 1.89 -2.17 -11.16
CA GLY A 144 2.18 -0.76 -10.84
C GLY A 144 1.05 -0.01 -10.14
N ASP A 145 -0.12 -0.65 -9.91
CA ASP A 145 -1.20 -0.06 -9.13
C ASP A 145 -0.95 -0.24 -7.64
N LEU A 146 -1.18 0.83 -6.89
CA LEU A 146 -1.13 0.89 -5.43
C LEU A 146 -2.53 1.13 -4.86
N VAL A 147 -2.94 0.33 -3.89
CA VAL A 147 -4.12 0.59 -3.06
C VAL A 147 -3.69 0.79 -1.62
N ILE A 148 -4.36 1.72 -0.91
CA ILE A 148 -4.11 2.02 0.51
C ILE A 148 -5.43 2.07 1.26
N TYR A 149 -5.47 1.46 2.44
CA TYR A 149 -6.64 1.40 3.30
C TYR A 149 -6.23 1.35 4.77
N PRO A 150 -7.09 1.74 5.73
CA PRO A 150 -6.82 1.62 7.16
C PRO A 150 -6.46 0.19 7.55
N SER A 151 -5.39 0.00 8.31
CA SER A 151 -4.90 -1.33 8.73
C SER A 151 -5.91 -2.10 9.60
N SER A 152 -6.82 -1.37 10.23
CA SER A 152 -7.92 -1.94 11.04
C SER A 152 -9.07 -2.55 10.23
N TYR A 153 -9.10 -2.34 8.90
CA TYR A 153 -10.16 -2.92 8.07
C TYR A 153 -9.93 -4.41 7.87
N ILE A 154 -11.04 -5.18 7.97
CA ILE A 154 -11.01 -6.60 7.62
C ILE A 154 -10.78 -6.71 6.11
N HIS A 155 -9.84 -7.54 5.73
CA HIS A 155 -9.53 -7.78 4.33
C HIS A 155 -9.12 -9.22 4.07
N SER A 156 -9.08 -9.61 2.81
CA SER A 156 -8.71 -10.94 2.35
C SER A 156 -8.20 -10.92 0.92
N VAL A 157 -7.44 -11.94 0.53
CA VAL A 157 -7.07 -12.21 -0.87
C VAL A 157 -7.76 -13.49 -1.28
N LEU A 158 -8.60 -13.44 -2.31
CA LEU A 158 -9.28 -14.61 -2.85
C LEU A 158 -8.27 -15.62 -3.40
N ASN A 159 -8.68 -16.89 -3.44
CA ASN A 159 -7.81 -17.94 -3.95
C ASN A 159 -7.48 -17.71 -5.42
N ILE A 160 -6.24 -17.93 -5.78
CA ILE A 160 -5.78 -17.96 -7.16
C ILE A 160 -6.32 -19.23 -7.83
N THR A 161 -6.99 -19.08 -8.95
CA THR A 161 -7.50 -20.21 -9.75
C THR A 161 -6.63 -20.50 -10.97
N LYS A 162 -5.84 -19.50 -11.43
CA LYS A 162 -4.90 -19.65 -12.55
C LYS A 162 -3.76 -18.63 -12.42
N GLY A 163 -2.56 -18.99 -12.89
CA GLY A 163 -1.40 -18.09 -12.92
C GLY A 163 -0.80 -17.82 -11.56
N LYS A 164 -0.17 -16.67 -11.40
CA LYS A 164 0.47 -16.23 -10.14
C LYS A 164 0.32 -14.73 -9.91
N ARG A 165 0.10 -14.38 -8.65
CA ARG A 165 -0.01 -12.99 -8.18
C ARG A 165 1.17 -12.65 -7.30
N VAL A 166 1.89 -11.58 -7.64
CA VAL A 166 2.99 -11.04 -6.83
C VAL A 166 2.68 -9.60 -6.45
N ALA A 167 2.89 -9.27 -5.19
CA ALA A 167 2.63 -7.94 -4.66
C ALA A 167 3.63 -7.58 -3.56
N TYR A 168 3.94 -6.29 -3.46
CA TYR A 168 4.69 -5.67 -2.38
C TYR A 168 3.67 -5.10 -1.39
N VAL A 169 3.68 -5.59 -0.18
CA VAL A 169 2.77 -5.21 0.89
C VAL A 169 3.56 -4.52 2.00
N GLY A 170 3.00 -3.49 2.57
CA GLY A 170 3.61 -2.79 3.70
C GLY A 170 2.62 -1.89 4.41
N TRP A 171 3.13 -1.14 5.37
CA TRP A 171 2.33 -0.28 6.23
C TRP A 171 2.93 1.11 6.34
N ILE A 172 2.05 2.08 6.57
CA ILE A 172 2.40 3.47 6.80
C ILE A 172 2.07 3.81 8.25
N THR A 173 3.05 4.33 8.99
CA THR A 173 2.79 5.13 10.18
C THR A 173 2.55 6.57 9.72
N SER A 174 1.44 7.17 10.13
CA SER A 174 1.04 8.50 9.70
C SER A 174 1.16 9.52 10.84
N TYR A 175 1.36 10.79 10.48
CA TYR A 175 1.15 11.91 11.40
C TYR A 175 -0.34 12.20 11.65
N ILE A 176 -1.23 11.74 10.76
CA ILE A 176 -2.68 11.91 10.90
C ILE A 176 -3.18 10.97 12.00
N LYS A 177 -3.85 11.53 13.02
CA LYS A 177 -4.18 10.79 14.25
C LYS A 177 -5.57 10.18 14.26
N ASP A 178 -6.51 10.72 13.49
CA ASP A 178 -7.90 10.28 13.51
C ASP A 178 -8.56 10.30 12.13
N GLN A 179 -9.69 9.63 12.02
CA GLN A 179 -10.43 9.47 10.77
C GLN A 179 -10.94 10.80 10.21
N PHE A 180 -11.39 11.72 11.06
CA PHE A 180 -11.91 13.01 10.64
C PHE A 180 -10.81 13.88 10.02
N ALA A 181 -9.63 13.90 10.64
CA ALA A 181 -8.44 14.56 10.10
C ALA A 181 -8.04 13.99 8.74
N PHE A 182 -8.08 12.66 8.58
CA PHE A 182 -7.79 11.97 7.32
C PHE A 182 -8.80 12.36 6.23
N GLU A 183 -10.09 12.34 6.54
CA GLU A 183 -11.14 12.72 5.60
C GLU A 183 -11.04 14.19 5.18
N THR A 184 -10.75 15.08 6.15
CA THR A 184 -10.60 16.52 5.90
C THR A 184 -9.46 16.82 4.94
N ILE A 185 -8.26 16.26 5.18
CA ILE A 185 -7.13 16.50 4.29
C ILE A 185 -7.35 15.91 2.90
N ASN A 186 -7.97 14.74 2.82
CA ASN A 186 -8.27 14.11 1.53
C ASN A 186 -9.33 14.87 0.74
N ALA A 187 -10.36 15.40 1.40
CA ALA A 187 -11.37 16.26 0.76
C ALA A 187 -10.72 17.53 0.20
N TYR A 188 -9.83 18.16 0.96
CA TYR A 188 -9.06 19.31 0.49
C TYR A 188 -8.20 18.97 -0.75
N GLU A 189 -7.45 17.85 -0.70
CA GLU A 189 -6.61 17.43 -1.83
C GLU A 189 -7.44 17.14 -3.09
N ASP A 190 -8.64 16.58 -2.95
CA ASP A 190 -9.54 16.35 -4.08
C ASP A 190 -10.04 17.66 -4.67
N MET A 191 -10.45 18.63 -3.82
CA MET A 191 -10.83 19.97 -4.24
C MET A 191 -9.65 20.70 -4.91
N HIS A 192 -8.46 20.64 -4.33
CA HIS A 192 -7.26 21.26 -4.89
C HIS A 192 -6.96 20.74 -6.31
N LEU A 193 -7.03 19.42 -6.53
CA LEU A 193 -6.83 18.82 -7.85
C LEU A 193 -7.89 19.27 -8.88
N ILE A 194 -9.13 19.55 -8.44
CA ILE A 194 -10.17 20.12 -9.32
C ILE A 194 -9.81 21.55 -9.69
N LEU A 195 -9.43 22.37 -8.70
CA LEU A 195 -9.09 23.79 -8.92
C LEU A 195 -7.88 23.97 -9.82
N LEU A 196 -6.88 23.08 -9.75
CA LEU A 196 -5.71 23.14 -10.65
C LEU A 196 -6.03 22.94 -12.14
N LYS A 197 -7.24 22.50 -12.49
CA LYS A 197 -7.69 22.42 -13.89
C LYS A 197 -8.10 23.77 -14.47
N TYR A 198 -8.25 24.79 -13.63
CA TYR A 198 -8.61 26.15 -14.01
C TYR A 198 -7.35 27.03 -14.08
N ASN A 199 -7.43 28.10 -14.84
CA ASN A 199 -6.33 29.08 -14.93
C ASN A 199 -6.34 30.01 -13.69
N LEU A 200 -5.69 29.52 -12.62
CA LEU A 200 -5.57 30.26 -11.36
C LEU A 200 -4.47 31.32 -11.42
N SER A 201 -4.72 32.46 -10.78
CA SER A 201 -3.68 33.45 -10.53
C SER A 201 -2.60 32.91 -9.59
N GLU A 202 -1.41 33.53 -9.57
CA GLU A 202 -0.35 33.15 -8.63
C GLU A 202 -0.78 33.42 -7.17
N GLU A 203 -1.62 34.41 -6.92
CA GLU A 203 -2.18 34.70 -5.60
C GLU A 203 -3.16 33.57 -5.15
N ASP A 204 -4.01 33.08 -6.06
CA ASP A 204 -4.90 31.95 -5.75
C ASP A 204 -4.11 30.67 -5.45
N LYS A 205 -3.06 30.38 -6.24
CA LYS A 205 -2.17 29.23 -5.99
C LYS A 205 -1.46 29.34 -4.64
N LEU A 206 -1.00 30.54 -4.28
CA LEU A 206 -0.38 30.79 -2.98
C LEU A 206 -1.38 30.57 -1.84
N SER A 207 -2.61 31.06 -2.00
CA SER A 207 -3.69 30.91 -1.02
C SER A 207 -4.05 29.44 -0.82
N LEU A 208 -4.16 28.65 -1.89
CA LEU A 208 -4.40 27.21 -1.81
C LEU A 208 -3.25 26.49 -1.08
N SER A 209 -2.00 26.84 -1.40
CA SER A 209 -0.82 26.26 -0.74
C SER A 209 -0.77 26.60 0.74
N TYR A 210 -1.18 27.81 1.11
CA TYR A 210 -1.27 28.25 2.50
C TYR A 210 -2.32 27.44 3.27
N VAL A 211 -3.52 27.25 2.70
CA VAL A 211 -4.57 26.42 3.33
C VAL A 211 -4.10 24.99 3.50
N GLN A 212 -3.47 24.39 2.48
CA GLN A 212 -2.89 23.05 2.56
C GLN A 212 -1.90 22.92 3.73
N ASN A 213 -0.97 23.87 3.84
CA ASN A 213 0.03 23.86 4.92
C ASN A 213 -0.63 23.96 6.30
N LYS A 214 -1.64 24.86 6.45
CA LYS A 214 -2.39 24.98 7.71
C LYS A 214 -3.14 23.71 8.09
N LEU A 215 -3.79 23.05 7.12
CA LEU A 215 -4.47 21.79 7.36
C LEU A 215 -3.48 20.69 7.79
N GLN A 216 -2.34 20.58 7.11
CA GLN A 216 -1.31 19.60 7.48
C GLN A 216 -0.79 19.82 8.92
N HIS A 217 -0.56 21.07 9.32
CA HIS A 217 -0.21 21.39 10.71
C HIS A 217 -1.31 21.07 11.71
N LEU A 218 -2.59 21.25 11.33
CA LEU A 218 -3.72 20.96 12.20
C LEU A 218 -3.88 19.46 12.44
N VAL A 219 -3.82 18.65 11.38
CA VAL A 219 -4.09 17.20 11.45
C VAL A 219 -2.91 16.37 11.97
N SER A 220 -1.71 16.95 12.06
CA SER A 220 -0.50 16.28 12.53
C SER A 220 -0.13 16.58 13.99
N LYS A 221 -0.93 17.40 14.69
CA LYS A 221 -0.80 17.66 16.12
C LYS A 221 -1.39 16.50 16.92
#